data_2ca3de0a4273fefb5ca1c2fa675b08c6
#
_entry.id   2ca3de0a4273fefb5ca1c2fa675b08c6
#
_cell.length_a   1.000
_cell.length_b   1.000
_cell.length_c   1.000
_cell.angle_alpha   90.00
_cell.angle_beta   90.00
_cell.angle_gamma   90.00
#
_symmetry.space_group_name_H-M   'P 1'
#
loop_
_entity.id
_entity.type
_entity.pdbx_description
1 polymer ?
#
loop_
_entity_poly.entity_id
_entity_poly.type
_entity_poly.pdbx_seq_one_letter_code
_entity_poly.pdbx_strand_id
1 'polypeptide(L)'
;TIPAVAAGAHAVALAGNLALTLWPGPGVSVIALALVGLGYGIISGLTAAAVAVYWRRALYGRMASRIYIAWCAAAIILPITAGYLYDLTRGYGSAILIAAGGNALGIVVALGLPHQRTARAAEPLRSTAPGATRSYTPRV
;
A
#
# COMPACT_ATOMS: atom_id res chain seq x y z
N THR A 1 13.33 -3.88 1.90
CA THR A 1 12.95 -2.97 0.80
C THR A 1 11.43 -2.77 0.78
N ILE A 2 10.93 -1.58 0.38
CA ILE A 2 9.49 -1.28 0.30
C ILE A 2 8.75 -2.32 -0.53
N PRO A 3 9.20 -2.72 -1.74
CA PRO A 3 8.53 -3.75 -2.53
C PRO A 3 8.36 -5.08 -1.79
N ALA A 4 9.39 -5.55 -1.10
CA ALA A 4 9.34 -6.81 -0.39
C ALA A 4 8.36 -6.78 0.80
N VAL A 5 8.32 -5.68 1.55
CA VAL A 5 7.38 -5.50 2.66
C VAL A 5 5.94 -5.41 2.15
N ALA A 6 5.71 -4.68 1.05
CA ALA A 6 4.40 -4.61 0.43
C ALA A 6 3.92 -5.97 -0.10
N ALA A 7 4.77 -6.70 -0.81
CA ALA A 7 4.46 -8.05 -1.29
C ALA A 7 4.18 -9.01 -0.12
N GLY A 8 4.98 -8.96 0.95
CA GLY A 8 4.76 -9.75 2.15
C GLY A 8 3.43 -9.46 2.84
N ALA A 9 3.06 -8.18 2.96
CA ALA A 9 1.78 -7.78 3.55
C ALA A 9 0.58 -8.30 2.73
N HIS A 10 0.63 -8.20 1.40
CA HIS A 10 -0.39 -8.78 0.54
C HIS A 10 -0.42 -10.31 0.60
N ALA A 11 0.74 -10.95 0.73
CA ALA A 11 0.81 -12.42 0.87
C ALA A 11 0.16 -12.89 2.19
N VAL A 12 0.38 -12.17 3.29
CA VAL A 12 -0.28 -12.45 4.59
C VAL A 12 -1.79 -12.28 4.48
N ALA A 13 -2.25 -11.20 3.87
CA ALA A 13 -3.69 -10.98 3.65
C ALA A 13 -4.30 -12.01 2.70
N LEU A 14 -3.58 -12.42 1.66
CA LEU A 14 -4.00 -13.48 0.74
C LEU A 14 -4.13 -14.81 1.46
N ALA A 15 -3.17 -15.16 2.33
CA ALA A 15 -3.24 -16.38 3.14
C ALA A 15 -4.48 -16.39 4.05
N GLY A 16 -4.83 -15.26 4.66
CA GLY A 16 -6.07 -15.11 5.42
C GLY A 16 -7.32 -15.34 4.56
N ASN A 17 -7.39 -14.72 3.38
CA ASN A 17 -8.52 -14.92 2.47
C ASN A 17 -8.66 -16.36 1.98
N LEU A 18 -7.53 -17.02 1.68
CA LEU A 18 -7.54 -18.43 1.28
C LEU A 18 -7.95 -19.35 2.43
N ALA A 19 -7.51 -19.08 3.66
CA ALA A 19 -7.93 -19.83 4.83
C ALA A 19 -9.45 -19.74 5.05
N LEU A 20 -10.05 -18.56 4.89
CA LEU A 20 -11.51 -18.38 4.96
C LEU A 20 -12.25 -19.17 3.87
N THR A 21 -11.67 -19.28 2.69
CA THR A 21 -12.30 -19.98 1.57
C THR A 21 -12.20 -21.50 1.73
N LEU A 22 -11.04 -22.00 2.17
CA LEU A 22 -10.75 -23.45 2.20
C LEU A 22 -11.25 -24.15 3.47
N TRP A 23 -11.25 -23.44 4.61
CA TRP A 23 -11.63 -23.99 5.90
C TRP A 23 -12.59 -23.05 6.65
N PRO A 24 -13.83 -22.93 6.18
CA PRO A 24 -14.80 -22.05 6.83
C PRO A 24 -15.14 -22.59 8.22
N GLY A 25 -14.89 -21.78 9.24
CA GLY A 25 -15.18 -22.12 10.63
C GLY A 25 -14.91 -20.96 11.57
N PRO A 26 -15.55 -20.89 12.74
CA PRO A 26 -15.46 -19.72 13.62
C PRO A 26 -14.03 -19.42 14.10
N GLY A 27 -13.26 -20.45 14.45
CA GLY A 27 -11.87 -20.28 14.88
C GLY A 27 -10.95 -19.83 13.74
N VAL A 28 -11.10 -20.44 12.56
CA VAL A 28 -10.33 -20.04 11.36
C VAL A 28 -10.69 -18.62 10.95
N SER A 29 -11.95 -18.21 11.05
CA SER A 29 -12.39 -16.87 10.69
C SER A 29 -11.70 -15.79 11.54
N VAL A 30 -11.53 -16.02 12.84
CA VAL A 30 -10.83 -15.07 13.73
C VAL A 30 -9.37 -14.90 13.31
N ILE A 31 -8.66 -16.01 13.10
CA ILE A 31 -7.24 -15.98 12.69
C ILE A 31 -7.09 -15.37 11.30
N ALA A 32 -7.93 -15.76 10.36
CA ALA A 32 -7.88 -15.27 9.00
C ALA A 32 -8.15 -13.76 8.91
N LEU A 33 -9.14 -13.27 9.64
CA LEU A 33 -9.42 -11.83 9.73
C LEU A 33 -8.29 -11.05 10.40
N ALA A 34 -7.64 -11.66 11.41
CA ALA A 34 -6.45 -11.06 12.02
C ALA A 34 -5.29 -10.94 11.01
N LEU A 35 -5.07 -11.96 10.16
CA LEU A 35 -4.05 -11.91 9.09
C LEU A 35 -4.38 -10.83 8.05
N VAL A 36 -5.63 -10.75 7.62
CA VAL A 36 -6.08 -9.69 6.69
C VAL A 36 -5.89 -8.30 7.30
N GLY A 37 -6.27 -8.14 8.56
CA GLY A 37 -6.08 -6.88 9.30
C GLY A 37 -4.61 -6.49 9.47
N LEU A 38 -3.74 -7.48 9.74
CA LEU A 38 -2.30 -7.28 9.82
C LEU A 38 -1.72 -6.81 8.48
N GLY A 39 -2.08 -7.48 7.38
CA GLY A 39 -1.68 -7.08 6.02
C GLY A 39 -2.12 -5.66 5.69
N TYR A 40 -3.37 -5.31 6.01
CA TYR A 40 -3.90 -3.96 5.84
C TYR A 40 -3.12 -2.92 6.67
N GLY A 41 -2.83 -3.21 7.93
CA GLY A 41 -2.08 -2.32 8.81
C GLY A 41 -0.67 -2.05 8.29
N ILE A 42 0.04 -3.08 7.81
CA ILE A 42 1.37 -2.93 7.20
C ILE A 42 1.31 -2.05 5.95
N ILE A 43 0.38 -2.29 5.02
CA ILE A 43 0.23 -1.49 3.80
C ILE A 43 -0.13 -0.04 4.13
N SER A 44 -1.01 0.18 5.10
CA SER A 44 -1.40 1.51 5.55
C SER A 44 -0.20 2.34 6.03
N GLY A 45 0.60 1.77 6.93
CA GLY A 45 1.82 2.42 7.42
C GLY A 45 2.90 2.59 6.34
N LEU A 46 3.06 1.58 5.47
CA LEU A 46 4.04 1.60 4.39
C LEU A 46 3.73 2.66 3.33
N THR A 47 2.45 2.97 3.08
CA THR A 47 2.03 3.92 2.05
C THR A 47 2.62 5.31 2.29
N ALA A 48 2.56 5.83 3.50
CA ALA A 48 3.15 7.13 3.85
C ALA A 48 4.67 7.13 3.66
N ALA A 49 5.35 6.06 4.10
CA ALA A 49 6.80 5.90 3.93
C ALA A 49 7.19 5.79 2.44
N ALA A 50 6.40 5.07 1.63
CA ALA A 50 6.64 4.93 0.21
C ALA A 50 6.54 6.29 -0.51
N VAL A 51 5.50 7.08 -0.21
CA VAL A 51 5.37 8.43 -0.78
C VAL A 51 6.57 9.30 -0.43
N ALA A 52 7.06 9.24 0.82
CA ALA A 52 8.22 10.02 1.25
C ALA A 52 9.53 9.59 0.56
N VAL A 53 9.66 8.32 0.19
CA VAL A 53 10.87 7.76 -0.44
C VAL A 53 10.87 7.94 -1.96
N TYR A 54 9.73 7.73 -2.62
CA TYR A 54 9.66 7.75 -4.08
C TYR A 54 9.43 9.15 -4.68
N TRP A 55 8.92 10.12 -3.88
CA TRP A 55 8.65 11.47 -4.38
C TRP A 55 9.40 12.55 -3.58
N ARG A 56 9.69 13.66 -4.25
CA ARG A 56 10.31 14.83 -3.63
C ARG A 56 9.38 15.42 -2.56
N ARG A 57 9.94 15.98 -1.49
CA ARG A 57 9.18 16.59 -0.38
C ARG A 57 8.13 17.59 -0.85
N ALA A 58 8.43 18.38 -1.88
CA ALA A 58 7.49 19.34 -2.45
C ALA A 58 6.23 18.71 -3.06
N LEU A 59 6.29 17.44 -3.47
CA LEU A 59 5.18 16.71 -4.09
C LEU A 59 4.46 15.77 -3.11
N TYR A 60 4.98 15.62 -1.88
CA TYR A 60 4.45 14.68 -0.91
C TYR A 60 2.95 14.84 -0.68
N GLY A 61 2.48 16.04 -0.34
CA GLY A 61 1.06 16.30 -0.08
C GLY A 61 0.17 15.98 -1.28
N ARG A 62 0.62 16.36 -2.49
CA ARG A 62 -0.14 16.10 -3.72
C ARG A 62 -0.22 14.61 -4.07
N MET A 63 0.83 13.83 -3.81
CA MET A 63 0.82 12.39 -4.08
C MET A 63 0.04 11.65 -2.99
N ALA A 64 0.28 11.99 -1.72
CA ALA A 64 -0.45 11.41 -0.60
C ALA A 64 -1.96 11.62 -0.73
N SER A 65 -2.42 12.84 -1.03
CA SER A 65 -3.85 13.12 -1.17
C SER A 65 -4.51 12.29 -2.27
N ARG A 66 -3.85 12.08 -3.41
CA ARG A 66 -4.39 11.23 -4.48
C ARG A 66 -4.55 9.77 -4.06
N ILE A 67 -3.58 9.24 -3.33
CA ILE A 67 -3.63 7.88 -2.81
C ILE A 67 -4.76 7.76 -1.79
N TYR A 68 -4.88 8.71 -0.86
CA TYR A 68 -5.95 8.68 0.14
C TYR A 68 -7.35 8.87 -0.46
N ILE A 69 -7.51 9.63 -1.55
CA ILE A 69 -8.78 9.71 -2.29
C ILE A 69 -9.15 8.32 -2.84
N ALA A 70 -8.19 7.59 -3.42
CA ALA A 70 -8.44 6.23 -3.89
C ALA A 70 -8.80 5.27 -2.75
N TRP A 71 -8.18 5.43 -1.57
CA TRP A 71 -8.53 4.66 -0.37
C TRP A 71 -9.94 4.96 0.12
N CYS A 72 -10.34 6.23 0.17
CA CYS A 72 -11.69 6.63 0.54
C CYS A 72 -12.73 6.05 -0.44
N ALA A 73 -12.45 6.10 -1.73
CA ALA A 73 -13.33 5.50 -2.73
C ALA A 73 -13.46 3.98 -2.54
N ALA A 74 -12.35 3.28 -2.31
CA ALA A 74 -12.37 1.84 -2.02
C ALA A 74 -13.13 1.52 -0.73
N ALA A 75 -12.96 2.32 0.32
CA ALA A 75 -13.66 2.14 1.60
C ALA A 75 -15.18 2.27 1.50
N ILE A 76 -15.68 3.00 0.50
CA ILE A 76 -17.12 3.12 0.23
C ILE A 76 -17.58 1.99 -0.73
N ILE A 77 -16.87 1.81 -1.84
CA ILE A 77 -17.28 0.90 -2.90
C ILE A 77 -17.22 -0.57 -2.46
N LEU A 78 -16.15 -0.98 -1.76
CA LEU A 78 -15.96 -2.39 -1.41
C LEU A 78 -17.00 -2.95 -0.46
N PRO A 79 -17.42 -2.28 0.64
CA PRO A 79 -18.50 -2.77 1.49
C PRO A 79 -19.84 -2.85 0.77
N ILE A 80 -20.16 -1.87 -0.09
CA ILE A 80 -21.39 -1.87 -0.87
C ILE A 80 -21.39 -3.07 -1.83
N THR A 81 -20.27 -3.29 -2.53
CA THR A 81 -20.12 -4.44 -3.43
C THR A 81 -20.24 -5.77 -2.67
N ALA A 82 -19.61 -5.88 -1.49
CA ALA A 82 -19.69 -7.08 -0.68
C ALA A 82 -21.12 -7.36 -0.19
N GLY A 83 -21.86 -6.32 0.22
CA GLY A 83 -23.29 -6.43 0.59
C GLY A 83 -24.15 -6.88 -0.59
N TYR A 84 -23.97 -6.26 -1.75
CA TYR A 84 -24.69 -6.66 -2.98
C TYR A 84 -24.41 -8.11 -3.37
N LEU A 85 -23.15 -8.53 -3.31
CA LEU A 85 -22.78 -9.93 -3.60
C LEU A 85 -23.39 -10.89 -2.59
N TYR A 86 -23.43 -10.52 -1.31
CA TYR A 86 -24.09 -11.31 -0.29
C TYR A 86 -25.58 -11.50 -0.56
N ASP A 87 -26.29 -10.44 -0.96
CA ASP A 87 -27.70 -10.50 -1.30
C ASP A 87 -27.99 -11.45 -2.47
N LEU A 88 -27.09 -11.47 -3.47
CA LEU A 88 -27.19 -12.34 -4.63
C LEU A 88 -26.84 -13.80 -4.33
N THR A 89 -25.79 -14.04 -3.55
CA THR A 89 -25.20 -15.40 -3.37
C THR A 89 -25.51 -16.02 -2.02
N ARG A 90 -26.12 -15.26 -1.12
CA ARG A 90 -26.41 -15.64 0.27
C ARG A 90 -25.15 -16.08 1.04
N GLY A 91 -23.98 -15.54 0.65
CA GLY A 91 -22.70 -15.82 1.31
C GLY A 91 -21.60 -14.85 0.93
N TYR A 92 -20.55 -14.80 1.73
CA TYR A 92 -19.41 -13.90 1.49
C TYR A 92 -18.31 -14.52 0.60
N GLY A 93 -18.47 -15.76 0.13
CA GLY A 93 -17.45 -16.46 -0.65
C GLY A 93 -16.98 -15.67 -1.87
N SER A 94 -17.89 -15.10 -2.65
CA SER A 94 -17.55 -14.27 -3.82
C SER A 94 -16.77 -13.01 -3.44
N ALA A 95 -17.14 -12.35 -2.36
CA ALA A 95 -16.44 -11.16 -1.87
C ALA A 95 -15.02 -11.50 -1.39
N ILE A 96 -14.86 -12.63 -0.69
CA ILE A 96 -13.55 -13.13 -0.23
C ILE A 96 -12.65 -13.47 -1.43
N LEU A 97 -13.17 -14.10 -2.47
CA LEU A 97 -12.43 -14.43 -3.69
C LEU A 97 -11.98 -13.16 -4.45
N ILE A 98 -12.83 -12.15 -4.54
CA ILE A 98 -12.45 -10.85 -5.11
C ILE A 98 -11.33 -10.20 -4.30
N ALA A 99 -11.44 -10.24 -2.96
CA ALA A 99 -10.39 -9.72 -2.08
C ALA A 99 -9.07 -10.51 -2.23
N ALA A 100 -9.14 -11.82 -2.38
CA ALA A 100 -7.97 -12.67 -2.65
C ALA A 100 -7.31 -12.30 -3.99
N GLY A 101 -8.11 -12.12 -5.05
CA GLY A 101 -7.63 -11.65 -6.35
C GLY A 101 -6.97 -10.28 -6.28
N GLY A 102 -7.55 -9.36 -5.53
CA GLY A 102 -6.98 -8.03 -5.26
C GLY A 102 -5.62 -8.11 -4.55
N ASN A 103 -5.48 -8.99 -3.56
CA ASN A 103 -4.19 -9.22 -2.88
C ASN A 103 -3.15 -9.87 -3.80
N ALA A 104 -3.54 -10.82 -4.63
CA ALA A 104 -2.65 -11.42 -5.64
C ALA A 104 -2.12 -10.36 -6.62
N LEU A 105 -3.01 -9.50 -7.12
CA LEU A 105 -2.63 -8.35 -7.96
C LEU A 105 -1.70 -7.39 -7.19
N GLY A 106 -1.97 -7.13 -5.92
CA GLY A 106 -1.14 -6.32 -5.05
C GLY A 106 0.30 -6.84 -4.92
N ILE A 107 0.49 -8.16 -4.84
CA ILE A 107 1.82 -8.78 -4.85
C ILE A 107 2.53 -8.50 -6.17
N VAL A 108 1.86 -8.71 -7.31
CA VAL A 108 2.45 -8.48 -8.64
C VAL A 108 2.89 -7.03 -8.80
N VAL A 109 2.01 -6.08 -8.43
CA VAL A 109 2.31 -4.66 -8.48
C VAL A 109 3.48 -4.29 -7.55
N ALA A 110 3.48 -4.84 -6.32
CA ALA A 110 4.54 -4.57 -5.34
C ALA A 110 5.92 -5.05 -5.84
N LEU A 111 5.97 -6.22 -6.45
CA LEU A 111 7.22 -6.76 -7.02
C LEU A 111 7.69 -5.98 -8.24
N GLY A 112 6.79 -5.33 -8.97
CA GLY A 112 7.11 -4.43 -10.10
C GLY A 112 7.61 -3.05 -9.68
N LEU A 113 7.54 -2.68 -8.39
CA LEU A 113 8.03 -1.38 -7.93
C LEU A 113 9.56 -1.30 -8.01
N PRO A 114 10.12 -0.14 -8.41
CA PRO A 114 11.56 0.04 -8.50
C PRO A 114 12.22 -0.10 -7.12
N HIS A 115 13.35 -0.78 -7.09
CA HIS A 115 14.14 -0.94 -5.86
C HIS A 115 14.75 0.40 -5.43
N GLN A 116 14.76 0.67 -4.13
CA GLN A 116 15.24 1.95 -3.55
C GLN A 116 16.67 2.34 -3.96
N ARG A 117 17.51 1.38 -4.32
CA ARG A 117 18.88 1.64 -4.84
C ARG A 117 18.87 2.40 -6.15
N THR A 118 17.93 2.10 -7.05
CA THR A 118 17.80 2.76 -8.35
C THR A 118 17.24 4.18 -8.23
N ALA A 119 16.34 4.42 -7.31
CA ALA A 119 15.76 5.75 -7.07
C ALA A 119 16.81 6.74 -6.52
N ARG A 120 17.73 6.26 -5.66
CA ARG A 120 18.81 7.09 -5.10
C ARG A 120 19.96 7.32 -6.08
N ALA A 121 20.22 6.37 -6.98
CA ALA A 121 21.24 6.51 -8.04
C ALA A 121 20.81 7.43 -9.19
N ALA A 122 19.51 7.64 -9.36
CA ALA A 122 18.97 8.55 -10.36
C ALA A 122 18.95 10.03 -9.90
N GLU A 123 19.27 10.33 -8.64
CA GLU A 123 19.48 11.69 -8.17
C GLU A 123 20.91 12.11 -8.60
N PRO A 124 21.04 12.98 -9.61
CA PRO A 124 22.37 13.44 -10.00
C PRO A 124 23.00 14.10 -8.77
N LEU A 125 24.22 13.67 -8.44
CA LEU A 125 25.10 14.36 -7.51
C LEU A 125 25.13 15.84 -7.93
N ARG A 126 24.18 16.63 -7.43
CA ARG A 126 24.32 18.08 -7.53
C ARG A 126 25.57 18.40 -6.76
N SER A 127 26.63 18.55 -7.58
CA SER A 127 27.86 19.21 -7.28
C SER A 127 27.74 20.01 -5.99
N THR A 128 28.35 19.49 -4.93
CA THR A 128 28.93 20.34 -3.91
C THR A 128 30.03 21.12 -4.62
N ALA A 129 29.65 22.19 -5.33
CA ALA A 129 30.60 23.18 -5.76
C ALA A 129 31.12 23.86 -4.47
N PRO A 130 32.36 23.62 -4.06
CA PRO A 130 32.96 24.34 -2.96
C PRO A 130 33.23 25.76 -3.48
N GLY A 131 32.42 26.75 -3.09
CA GLY A 131 32.77 28.11 -3.41
C GLY A 131 31.66 29.15 -3.56
N ALA A 132 30.42 28.92 -3.10
CA ALA A 132 29.47 30.01 -2.95
C ALA A 132 29.55 30.59 -1.52
N THR A 133 30.61 31.31 -1.21
CA THR A 133 30.64 32.25 -0.10
C THR A 133 29.57 33.31 -0.39
N ARG A 134 28.41 33.17 0.26
CA ARG A 134 27.42 34.24 0.35
C ARG A 134 28.10 35.39 1.08
N SER A 135 28.52 36.41 0.34
CA SER A 135 28.83 37.73 0.88
C SER A 135 27.54 38.29 1.52
N TYR A 136 27.47 38.21 2.83
CA TYR A 136 26.45 38.90 3.62
C TYR A 136 26.80 40.39 3.62
N THR A 137 26.12 41.21 2.85
CA THR A 137 26.14 42.67 2.94
C THR A 137 25.06 43.08 3.93
N PRO A 138 25.40 43.62 5.12
CA PRO A 138 24.42 44.27 5.99
C PRO A 138 23.97 45.57 5.35
N ARG A 139 22.67 45.74 5.14
CA ARG A 139 22.08 47.07 4.85
C ARG A 139 21.98 47.82 6.15
N VAL A 140 22.62 48.98 6.20
CA VAL A 140 22.44 50.06 7.18
C VAL A 140 21.12 50.79 6.88
#